data_f3f95add5e77434fdff68269f923289f
#
_entry.id   f3f95add5e77434fdff68269f923289f
#
_cell.length_a   1.000
_cell.length_b   1.000
_cell.length_c   1.000
_cell.angle_alpha   90.00
_cell.angle_beta   90.00
_cell.angle_gamma   90.00
#
_symmetry.space_group_name_H-M   'P 1'
#
loop_
_entity.id
_entity.type
_entity.pdbx_description
1 polymer ?
#
loop_
_entity_poly.entity_id
_entity_poly.type
_entity_poly.pdbx_seq_one_letter_code
_entity_poly.pdbx_strand_id
1 'polypeptide(L)'
;MTTVAIGDIHGMYDMFDRLLVEIDAFSIREREIGRPKLVFLGDYVDRGPDSRRVVRCLRALQGEFAVCLRGNHEDMMWRCEDRSIDWQKFILNGGTQTLASYEGHADEFKNDRRWMASLPTSYEDDLRIFVHAGIKPNQPLAEQTDDTKLWTRDEFINFQGAFPKYVVHGHTPTFRRYSPDPGSPDVRENRCNLDTGACYGGTLSAAFFDDAEAKPFHTISVT
;
A
#
# COMPACT_ATOMS: atom_id res chain seq x y z
N MET A 1 19.71 8.12 -0.19
CA MET A 1 18.39 8.73 -0.53
C MET A 1 17.35 8.15 0.41
N THR A 2 16.46 8.95 0.97
CA THR A 2 15.41 8.41 1.86
C THR A 2 14.24 7.91 1.05
N THR A 3 13.73 6.73 1.41
CA THR A 3 12.48 6.14 0.88
C THR A 3 11.43 6.13 1.99
N VAL A 4 10.19 6.53 1.66
CA VAL A 4 9.04 6.45 2.58
C VAL A 4 8.01 5.52 1.98
N ALA A 5 7.72 4.43 2.66
CA ALA A 5 6.63 3.52 2.27
C ALA A 5 5.34 3.87 3.02
N ILE A 6 4.21 3.82 2.32
CA ILE A 6 2.88 4.13 2.84
C ILE A 6 1.98 2.89 2.69
N GLY A 7 1.29 2.52 3.77
CA GLY A 7 0.38 1.37 3.81
C GLY A 7 -0.98 1.62 3.16
N ASP A 8 -1.91 0.71 3.42
CA ASP A 8 -3.23 0.61 2.80
C ASP A 8 -4.13 1.81 3.14
N ILE A 9 -4.56 2.58 2.13
CA ILE A 9 -5.28 3.85 2.30
C ILE A 9 -6.80 3.63 2.32
N HIS A 10 -7.30 2.75 1.44
CA HIS A 10 -8.71 2.40 1.37
C HIS A 10 -9.67 3.60 1.40
N GLY A 11 -9.51 4.56 0.50
CA GLY A 11 -10.40 5.72 0.39
C GLY A 11 -10.44 6.67 1.59
N MET A 12 -9.53 6.51 2.56
CA MET A 12 -9.42 7.36 3.75
C MET A 12 -8.62 8.63 3.44
N TYR A 13 -9.17 9.48 2.55
CA TYR A 13 -8.48 10.65 2.02
C TYR A 13 -7.99 11.61 3.10
N ASP A 14 -8.81 11.90 4.12
CA ASP A 14 -8.43 12.88 5.16
C ASP A 14 -7.26 12.39 6.02
N MET A 15 -7.17 11.08 6.27
CA MET A 15 -5.99 10.48 6.91
C MET A 15 -4.78 10.54 5.97
N PHE A 16 -4.99 10.25 4.69
CA PHE A 16 -3.93 10.29 3.69
C PHE A 16 -3.32 11.69 3.52
N ASP A 17 -4.16 12.72 3.44
CA ASP A 17 -3.73 14.12 3.36
C ASP A 17 -2.91 14.52 4.60
N ARG A 18 -3.40 14.18 5.81
CA ARG A 18 -2.66 14.40 7.06
C ARG A 18 -1.33 13.67 7.09
N LEU A 19 -1.30 12.41 6.65
CA LEU A 19 -0.06 11.64 6.64
C LEU A 19 0.99 12.27 5.71
N LEU A 20 0.59 12.77 4.54
CA LEU A 20 1.50 13.47 3.63
C LEU A 20 2.06 14.76 4.27
N VAL A 21 1.23 15.51 4.99
CA VAL A 21 1.68 16.70 5.74
C VAL A 21 2.70 16.32 6.82
N GLU A 22 2.46 15.25 7.58
CA GLU A 22 3.40 14.78 8.62
C GLU A 22 4.71 14.26 8.03
N ILE A 23 4.67 13.55 6.88
CA ILE A 23 5.86 13.11 6.15
C ILE A 23 6.69 14.31 5.71
N ASP A 24 6.06 15.34 5.15
CA ASP A 24 6.73 16.57 4.71
C ASP A 24 7.32 17.34 5.90
N ALA A 25 6.56 17.53 6.96
CA ALA A 25 7.01 18.19 8.19
C ALA A 25 8.20 17.48 8.83
N PHE A 26 8.18 16.14 8.91
CA PHE A 26 9.30 15.35 9.39
C PHE A 26 10.53 15.51 8.49
N SER A 27 10.36 15.41 7.17
CA SER A 27 11.45 15.55 6.19
C SER A 27 12.10 16.93 6.23
N ILE A 28 11.33 18.00 6.44
CA ILE A 28 11.84 19.36 6.63
C ILE A 28 12.62 19.51 7.95
N ARG A 29 12.10 18.92 9.05
CA ARG A 29 12.75 18.98 10.35
C ARG A 29 14.08 18.25 10.37
N GLU A 30 14.10 17.07 9.78
CA GLU A 30 15.32 16.26 9.61
C GLU A 30 16.01 16.67 8.30
N ARG A 31 16.71 17.81 8.32
CA ARG A 31 17.28 18.48 7.14
C ARG A 31 18.13 17.61 6.22
N GLU A 32 18.64 16.49 6.72
CA GLU A 32 19.45 15.53 5.96
C GLU A 32 18.62 14.62 5.03
N ILE A 33 17.30 14.53 5.24
CA ILE A 33 16.42 13.65 4.45
C ILE A 33 16.25 14.15 3.01
N GLY A 34 16.16 15.47 2.81
CA GLY A 34 15.83 16.05 1.51
C GLY A 34 14.42 15.65 1.06
N ARG A 35 14.18 15.59 -0.26
CA ARG A 35 12.91 15.10 -0.82
C ARG A 35 12.93 13.56 -0.85
N PRO A 36 12.09 12.87 -0.05
CA PRO A 36 12.08 11.42 -0.05
C PRO A 36 11.42 10.85 -1.31
N LYS A 37 11.77 9.63 -1.67
CA LYS A 37 11.02 8.81 -2.60
C LYS A 37 9.84 8.18 -1.87
N LEU A 38 8.63 8.35 -2.39
CA LEU A 38 7.41 7.76 -1.84
C LEU A 38 7.13 6.41 -2.53
N VAL A 39 6.79 5.38 -1.76
CA VAL A 39 6.34 4.08 -2.28
C VAL A 39 5.00 3.75 -1.64
N PHE A 40 3.94 3.80 -2.42
CA PHE A 40 2.59 3.43 -1.99
C PHE A 40 2.37 1.94 -2.24
N LEU A 41 1.98 1.20 -1.21
CA LEU A 41 1.97 -0.27 -1.22
C LEU A 41 0.72 -0.91 -1.84
N GLY A 42 -0.24 -0.12 -2.34
CA GLY A 42 -1.51 -0.61 -2.90
C GLY A 42 -2.68 -0.39 -1.95
N ASP A 43 -3.83 -0.92 -2.35
CA ASP A 43 -5.11 -0.80 -1.65
C ASP A 43 -5.52 0.65 -1.37
N TYR A 44 -5.62 1.43 -2.44
CA TYR A 44 -6.01 2.84 -2.42
C TYR A 44 -7.51 3.05 -2.34
N VAL A 45 -8.26 2.10 -2.91
CA VAL A 45 -9.71 2.16 -3.11
C VAL A 45 -10.45 1.23 -2.17
N ASP A 46 -11.77 1.34 -2.18
CA ASP A 46 -12.75 0.53 -1.45
C ASP A 46 -12.81 0.82 0.05
N ARG A 47 -13.94 0.45 0.66
CA ARG A 47 -14.23 0.54 2.10
C ARG A 47 -14.41 1.96 2.62
N GLY A 48 -13.44 2.82 2.43
CA GLY A 48 -13.50 4.24 2.83
C GLY A 48 -14.29 5.11 1.86
N PRO A 49 -14.62 6.34 2.28
CA PRO A 49 -15.63 7.16 1.57
C PRO A 49 -15.11 7.84 0.30
N ASP A 50 -13.79 8.02 0.12
CA ASP A 50 -13.27 8.96 -0.89
C ASP A 50 -12.13 8.38 -1.76
N SER A 51 -12.38 7.20 -2.32
CA SER A 51 -11.43 6.52 -3.23
C SER A 51 -11.01 7.40 -4.40
N ARG A 52 -11.95 8.16 -4.98
CA ARG A 52 -11.68 9.03 -6.13
C ARG A 52 -10.64 10.11 -5.81
N ARG A 53 -10.75 10.81 -4.65
CA ARG A 53 -9.76 11.84 -4.27
C ARG A 53 -8.39 11.23 -4.00
N VAL A 54 -8.34 10.07 -3.35
CA VAL A 54 -7.08 9.33 -3.14
C VAL A 54 -6.41 9.03 -4.48
N VAL A 55 -7.13 8.43 -5.43
CA VAL A 55 -6.58 8.09 -6.75
C VAL A 55 -6.10 9.32 -7.51
N ARG A 56 -6.88 10.43 -7.49
CA ARG A 56 -6.44 11.70 -8.12
C ARG A 56 -5.13 12.23 -7.53
N CYS A 57 -4.99 12.19 -6.21
CA CYS A 57 -3.77 12.62 -5.52
C CYS A 57 -2.59 11.74 -5.92
N LEU A 58 -2.74 10.41 -5.88
CA LEU A 58 -1.69 9.46 -6.25
C LEU A 58 -1.23 9.62 -7.71
N ARG A 59 -2.17 9.80 -8.64
CA ARG A 59 -1.84 10.06 -10.06
C ARG A 59 -1.08 11.37 -10.26
N ALA A 60 -1.37 12.39 -9.46
CA ALA A 60 -0.65 13.65 -9.50
C ALA A 60 0.77 13.55 -8.89
N LEU A 61 0.97 12.67 -7.91
CA LEU A 61 2.26 12.43 -7.26
C LEU A 61 3.15 11.47 -8.05
N GLN A 62 2.57 10.54 -8.80
CA GLN A 62 3.31 9.48 -9.51
C GLN A 62 4.34 10.05 -10.50
N GLY A 63 5.58 9.57 -10.44
CA GLY A 63 6.69 10.02 -11.29
C GLY A 63 8.03 9.60 -10.72
N GLU A 64 9.04 10.42 -10.91
CA GLU A 64 10.41 10.12 -10.48
C GLU A 64 10.52 9.86 -8.96
N PHE A 65 9.75 10.61 -8.15
CA PHE A 65 9.81 10.55 -6.69
C PHE A 65 8.64 9.79 -6.05
N ALA A 66 7.76 9.19 -6.83
CA ALA A 66 6.64 8.43 -6.29
C ALA A 66 6.33 7.20 -7.14
N VAL A 67 6.30 6.03 -6.50
CA VAL A 67 5.91 4.75 -7.07
C VAL A 67 4.60 4.32 -6.43
N CYS A 68 3.59 4.00 -7.26
CA CYS A 68 2.34 3.41 -6.82
C CYS A 68 2.34 1.93 -7.20
N LEU A 69 2.20 1.03 -6.23
CA LEU A 69 2.04 -0.41 -6.48
C LEU A 69 0.56 -0.76 -6.63
N ARG A 70 0.28 -1.81 -7.38
CA ARG A 70 -1.05 -2.39 -7.46
C ARG A 70 -1.31 -3.27 -6.23
N GLY A 71 -2.39 -3.00 -5.48
CA GLY A 71 -2.95 -3.88 -4.48
C GLY A 71 -4.03 -4.80 -5.08
N ASN A 72 -4.55 -5.72 -4.26
CA ASN A 72 -5.62 -6.60 -4.72
C ASN A 72 -6.95 -5.85 -4.93
N HIS A 73 -7.18 -4.72 -4.29
CA HIS A 73 -8.35 -3.88 -4.51
C HIS A 73 -8.28 -3.14 -5.85
N GLU A 74 -7.13 -2.64 -6.26
CA GLU A 74 -6.91 -2.11 -7.60
C GLU A 74 -7.08 -3.20 -8.68
N ASP A 75 -6.60 -4.43 -8.41
CA ASP A 75 -6.75 -5.55 -9.34
C ASP A 75 -8.23 -5.95 -9.50
N MET A 76 -9.01 -5.98 -8.41
CA MET A 76 -10.46 -6.20 -8.46
C MET A 76 -11.18 -5.09 -9.22
N MET A 77 -10.88 -3.81 -8.94
CA MET A 77 -11.50 -2.68 -9.64
C MET A 77 -11.13 -2.65 -11.12
N TRP A 78 -9.89 -2.96 -11.48
CA TRP A 78 -9.45 -3.06 -12.87
C TRP A 78 -10.20 -4.16 -13.63
N ARG A 79 -10.35 -5.36 -13.04
CA ARG A 79 -10.98 -6.53 -13.66
C ARG A 79 -12.50 -6.50 -13.64
N CYS A 80 -13.11 -5.63 -12.80
CA CYS A 80 -14.55 -5.63 -12.65
C CYS A 80 -15.24 -5.21 -13.95
N GLU A 81 -16.01 -6.14 -14.50
CA GLU A 81 -16.98 -5.90 -15.59
C GLU A 81 -18.38 -6.13 -15.03
N ASP A 82 -19.35 -5.31 -15.46
CA ASP A 82 -20.71 -5.38 -14.96
C ASP A 82 -21.25 -6.83 -15.01
N ARG A 83 -21.81 -7.29 -13.89
CA ARG A 83 -22.39 -8.64 -13.68
C ARG A 83 -21.44 -9.82 -13.80
N SER A 84 -20.13 -9.61 -13.88
CA SER A 84 -19.13 -10.67 -13.82
C SER A 84 -18.91 -11.17 -12.38
N ILE A 85 -18.18 -12.30 -12.23
CA ILE A 85 -17.71 -12.79 -10.92
C ILE A 85 -16.77 -11.75 -10.29
N ASP A 86 -15.96 -11.08 -11.09
CA ASP A 86 -15.02 -10.06 -10.61
C ASP A 86 -15.77 -8.81 -10.13
N TRP A 87 -16.88 -8.43 -10.77
CA TRP A 87 -17.79 -7.42 -10.26
C TRP A 87 -18.34 -7.76 -8.87
N GLN A 88 -18.81 -9.00 -8.65
CA GLN A 88 -19.31 -9.43 -7.36
C GLN A 88 -18.22 -9.39 -6.29
N LYS A 89 -17.00 -9.84 -6.59
CA LYS A 89 -15.86 -9.75 -5.68
C LYS A 89 -15.55 -8.31 -5.31
N PHE A 90 -15.51 -7.41 -6.30
CA PHE A 90 -15.27 -5.98 -6.09
C PHE A 90 -16.33 -5.39 -5.12
N ILE A 91 -17.61 -5.61 -5.38
CA ILE A 91 -18.70 -5.10 -4.52
C ILE A 91 -18.62 -5.64 -3.09
N LEU A 92 -18.41 -6.95 -2.92
CA LEU A 92 -18.33 -7.61 -1.60
C LEU A 92 -17.11 -7.16 -0.78
N ASN A 93 -16.08 -6.64 -1.44
CA ASN A 93 -14.86 -6.15 -0.78
C ASN A 93 -14.86 -4.64 -0.53
N GLY A 94 -15.98 -3.96 -0.69
CA GLY A 94 -16.13 -2.53 -0.40
C GLY A 94 -16.14 -1.62 -1.62
N GLY A 95 -16.30 -2.18 -2.84
CA GLY A 95 -16.39 -1.44 -4.08
C GLY A 95 -17.62 -0.52 -4.18
N THR A 96 -18.65 -0.76 -3.37
CA THR A 96 -19.83 0.12 -3.29
C THR A 96 -19.45 1.55 -2.90
N GLN A 97 -18.55 1.72 -1.94
CA GLN A 97 -18.05 3.02 -1.51
C GLN A 97 -17.24 3.69 -2.61
N THR A 98 -16.43 2.91 -3.32
CA THR A 98 -15.69 3.42 -4.49
C THR A 98 -16.63 3.92 -5.56
N LEU A 99 -17.66 3.15 -5.95
CA LEU A 99 -18.65 3.57 -6.92
C LEU A 99 -19.37 4.86 -6.48
N ALA A 100 -19.74 4.97 -5.21
CA ALA A 100 -20.34 6.18 -4.66
C ALA A 100 -19.42 7.40 -4.79
N SER A 101 -18.12 7.24 -4.54
CA SER A 101 -17.14 8.32 -4.68
C SER A 101 -16.94 8.80 -6.13
N TYR A 102 -17.28 7.95 -7.11
CA TYR A 102 -17.24 8.28 -8.55
C TYR A 102 -18.61 8.63 -9.15
N GLU A 103 -19.64 8.82 -8.33
CA GLU A 103 -20.97 9.22 -8.83
C GLU A 103 -20.87 10.51 -9.67
N GLY A 104 -21.42 10.48 -10.88
CA GLY A 104 -21.30 11.57 -11.85
C GLY A 104 -19.95 11.68 -12.59
N HIS A 105 -18.99 10.77 -12.34
CA HIS A 105 -17.62 10.80 -12.87
C HIS A 105 -17.24 9.53 -13.64
N ALA A 106 -18.14 9.01 -14.48
CA ALA A 106 -17.95 7.71 -15.16
C ALA A 106 -16.69 7.63 -16.05
N ASP A 107 -16.32 8.72 -16.73
CA ASP A 107 -15.12 8.73 -17.57
C ASP A 107 -13.84 8.74 -16.74
N GLU A 108 -13.83 9.42 -15.59
CA GLU A 108 -12.72 9.39 -14.65
C GLU A 108 -12.55 7.97 -14.09
N PHE A 109 -13.64 7.32 -13.67
CA PHE A 109 -13.64 5.92 -13.24
C PHE A 109 -13.00 4.96 -14.26
N LYS A 110 -13.40 5.08 -15.56
CA LYS A 110 -12.82 4.27 -16.64
C LYS A 110 -11.31 4.52 -16.82
N ASN A 111 -10.89 5.79 -16.74
CA ASN A 111 -9.49 6.17 -16.89
C ASN A 111 -8.66 5.67 -15.71
N ASP A 112 -9.20 5.75 -14.50
CA ASP A 112 -8.52 5.30 -13.29
C ASP A 112 -8.41 3.76 -13.25
N ARG A 113 -9.41 3.02 -13.72
CA ARG A 113 -9.29 1.57 -13.93
C ARG A 113 -8.14 1.20 -14.86
N ARG A 114 -7.95 1.93 -15.97
CA ARG A 114 -6.82 1.68 -16.89
C ARG A 114 -5.48 2.00 -16.25
N TRP A 115 -5.42 3.08 -15.45
CA TRP A 115 -4.24 3.42 -14.68
C TRP A 115 -3.89 2.31 -13.68
N MET A 116 -4.86 1.78 -12.93
CA MET A 116 -4.66 0.66 -12.00
C MET A 116 -4.11 -0.58 -12.69
N ALA A 117 -4.59 -0.89 -13.90
CA ALA A 117 -4.07 -1.99 -14.71
C ALA A 117 -2.57 -1.84 -15.05
N SER A 118 -2.09 -0.60 -15.18
CA SER A 118 -0.70 -0.29 -15.53
C SER A 118 0.27 -0.26 -14.33
N LEU A 119 -0.25 -0.33 -13.09
CA LEU A 119 0.58 -0.28 -11.90
C LEU A 119 1.45 -1.54 -11.75
N PRO A 120 2.73 -1.41 -11.37
CA PRO A 120 3.58 -2.54 -11.03
C PRO A 120 3.06 -3.25 -9.78
N THR A 121 3.32 -4.55 -9.65
CA THR A 121 2.96 -5.35 -8.48
C THR A 121 4.09 -5.45 -7.44
N SER A 122 5.27 -4.95 -7.76
CA SER A 122 6.41 -4.84 -6.84
C SER A 122 7.37 -3.75 -7.31
N TYR A 123 8.12 -3.22 -6.36
CA TYR A 123 9.27 -2.34 -6.57
C TYR A 123 10.41 -2.84 -5.68
N GLU A 124 11.65 -2.69 -6.09
CA GLU A 124 12.80 -3.02 -5.24
C GLU A 124 13.89 -1.96 -5.33
N ASP A 125 14.60 -1.78 -4.22
CA ASP A 125 15.87 -1.09 -4.14
C ASP A 125 17.00 -2.08 -3.77
N ASP A 126 18.16 -1.60 -3.42
CA ASP A 126 19.30 -2.46 -3.11
C ASP A 126 19.06 -3.34 -1.87
N LEU A 127 18.31 -2.87 -0.88
CA LEU A 127 18.09 -3.53 0.40
C LEU A 127 16.70 -4.13 0.57
N ARG A 128 15.69 -3.65 -0.19
CA ARG A 128 14.27 -3.94 0.09
C ARG A 128 13.50 -4.38 -1.14
N ILE A 129 12.46 -5.17 -0.87
CA ILE A 129 11.37 -5.47 -1.79
C ILE A 129 10.10 -4.82 -1.23
N PHE A 130 9.48 -3.97 -2.01
CA PHE A 130 8.17 -3.37 -1.72
C PHE A 130 7.12 -4.14 -2.53
N VAL A 131 6.11 -4.65 -1.86
CA VAL A 131 5.07 -5.48 -2.44
C VAL A 131 3.78 -5.30 -1.65
N HIS A 132 2.61 -5.48 -2.29
CA HIS A 132 1.36 -5.27 -1.58
C HIS A 132 1.15 -6.30 -0.45
N ALA A 133 1.06 -7.60 -0.77
CA ALA A 133 0.74 -8.63 0.23
C ALA A 133 1.96 -9.39 0.78
N GLY A 134 2.92 -9.72 -0.07
CA GLY A 134 4.09 -10.49 0.30
C GLY A 134 4.64 -11.33 -0.85
N ILE A 135 5.57 -12.21 -0.52
CA ILE A 135 6.23 -13.12 -1.47
C ILE A 135 6.31 -14.55 -0.89
N LYS A 136 6.38 -15.56 -1.74
CA LYS A 136 6.67 -16.92 -1.29
C LYS A 136 8.13 -17.03 -0.82
N PRO A 137 8.38 -17.68 0.32
CA PRO A 137 9.73 -17.98 0.76
C PRO A 137 10.49 -18.83 -0.27
N ASN A 138 11.80 -18.65 -0.33
CA ASN A 138 12.72 -19.44 -1.16
C ASN A 138 12.45 -19.42 -2.67
N GLN A 139 11.73 -18.41 -3.16
CA GLN A 139 11.46 -18.21 -4.58
C GLN A 139 11.93 -16.80 -4.98
N PRO A 140 12.72 -16.64 -6.07
CA PRO A 140 13.15 -15.33 -6.56
C PRO A 140 11.98 -14.40 -6.90
N LEU A 141 12.15 -13.09 -6.72
CA LEU A 141 11.08 -12.12 -7.00
C LEU A 141 10.57 -12.20 -8.47
N ALA A 142 11.46 -12.44 -9.41
CA ALA A 142 11.12 -12.57 -10.83
C ALA A 142 10.20 -13.78 -11.14
N GLU A 143 10.18 -14.78 -10.27
CA GLU A 143 9.34 -15.97 -10.41
C GLU A 143 8.03 -15.89 -9.61
N GLN A 144 7.86 -14.85 -8.79
CA GLN A 144 6.64 -14.62 -8.01
C GLN A 144 5.48 -14.22 -8.94
N THR A 145 4.36 -14.91 -8.82
CA THR A 145 3.15 -14.54 -9.58
C THR A 145 2.51 -13.27 -9.04
N ASP A 146 1.76 -12.54 -9.86
CA ASP A 146 0.97 -11.40 -9.40
C ASP A 146 -0.02 -11.83 -8.31
N ASP A 147 -0.66 -13.00 -8.44
CA ASP A 147 -1.56 -13.53 -7.40
C ASP A 147 -0.85 -13.67 -6.05
N THR A 148 0.37 -14.20 -6.02
CA THR A 148 1.17 -14.25 -4.80
C THR A 148 1.40 -12.86 -4.22
N LYS A 149 1.89 -11.92 -5.04
CA LYS A 149 2.22 -10.56 -4.60
C LYS A 149 1.01 -9.77 -4.09
N LEU A 150 -0.19 -10.10 -4.58
CA LEU A 150 -1.44 -9.40 -4.26
C LEU A 150 -2.27 -10.06 -3.15
N TRP A 151 -2.11 -11.37 -2.88
CA TRP A 151 -3.05 -12.10 -2.02
C TRP A 151 -2.42 -12.96 -0.95
N THR A 152 -1.12 -13.24 -0.95
CA THR A 152 -0.50 -14.12 0.05
C THR A 152 -0.72 -13.61 1.48
N ARG A 153 -0.87 -14.52 2.43
CA ARG A 153 -1.06 -14.20 3.86
C ARG A 153 -0.23 -15.14 4.74
N ASP A 154 -0.82 -16.22 5.21
CA ASP A 154 -0.27 -17.06 6.29
C ASP A 154 1.10 -17.66 5.95
N GLU A 155 1.33 -18.11 4.73
CA GLU A 155 2.61 -18.66 4.30
C GLU A 155 3.74 -17.62 4.42
N PHE A 156 3.46 -16.37 4.04
CA PHE A 156 4.42 -15.26 4.13
C PHE A 156 4.53 -14.73 5.57
N ILE A 157 3.40 -14.45 6.23
CA ILE A 157 3.36 -13.82 7.56
C ILE A 157 4.00 -14.71 8.63
N ASN A 158 3.81 -16.05 8.55
CA ASN A 158 4.34 -16.99 9.53
C ASN A 158 5.79 -17.41 9.27
N PHE A 159 6.36 -17.02 8.13
CA PHE A 159 7.75 -17.37 7.80
C PHE A 159 8.73 -16.61 8.68
N GLN A 160 9.62 -17.37 9.37
CA GLN A 160 10.60 -16.81 10.30
C GLN A 160 12.03 -16.77 9.72
N GLY A 161 12.23 -17.30 8.51
CA GLY A 161 13.52 -17.28 7.83
C GLY A 161 13.84 -15.94 7.17
N ALA A 162 14.99 -15.83 6.55
CA ALA A 162 15.39 -14.66 5.77
C ALA A 162 14.76 -14.70 4.37
N PHE A 163 14.31 -13.56 3.89
CA PHE A 163 14.02 -13.31 2.48
C PHE A 163 15.29 -12.80 1.76
N PRO A 164 15.35 -12.80 0.42
CA PRO A 164 16.49 -12.27 -0.33
C PRO A 164 16.83 -10.83 0.00
N LYS A 165 15.83 -10.01 0.29
CA LYS A 165 15.91 -8.64 0.80
C LYS A 165 14.83 -8.44 1.86
N TYR A 166 14.92 -7.36 2.63
CA TYR A 166 13.88 -6.97 3.58
C TYR A 166 12.57 -6.67 2.85
N VAL A 167 11.43 -7.22 3.33
CA VAL A 167 10.15 -7.07 2.64
C VAL A 167 9.28 -6.02 3.33
N VAL A 168 8.85 -5.00 2.57
CA VAL A 168 7.91 -3.97 3.04
C VAL A 168 6.56 -4.21 2.39
N HIS A 169 5.51 -4.36 3.21
CA HIS A 169 4.20 -4.79 2.72
C HIS A 169 3.01 -4.22 3.52
N GLY A 170 1.78 -4.49 3.05
CA GLY A 170 0.49 -4.17 3.67
C GLY A 170 -0.46 -5.37 3.67
N HIS A 171 -1.70 -5.19 3.20
CA HIS A 171 -2.71 -6.21 2.91
C HIS A 171 -3.30 -6.97 4.09
N THR A 172 -2.52 -7.28 5.10
CA THR A 172 -2.95 -8.03 6.27
C THR A 172 -2.91 -7.15 7.50
N PRO A 173 -4.07 -6.58 7.93
CA PRO A 173 -4.10 -5.61 9.01
C PRO A 173 -3.44 -6.12 10.29
N THR A 174 -2.54 -5.30 10.87
CA THR A 174 -1.73 -5.67 12.05
C THR A 174 -2.58 -6.02 13.27
N PHE A 175 -3.79 -5.44 13.41
CA PHE A 175 -4.68 -5.74 14.53
C PHE A 175 -5.32 -7.13 14.49
N ARG A 176 -5.33 -7.80 13.32
CA ARG A 176 -6.11 -9.05 13.17
C ARG A 176 -5.47 -10.29 13.78
N ARG A 177 -4.13 -10.39 13.83
CA ARG A 177 -3.49 -11.64 14.31
C ARG A 177 -2.04 -11.57 14.79
N TYR A 178 -1.22 -10.59 14.37
CA TYR A 178 0.21 -10.84 14.33
C TYR A 178 1.07 -9.75 14.97
N SER A 179 0.51 -8.61 15.34
CA SER A 179 1.26 -7.53 15.97
C SER A 179 1.07 -7.52 17.49
N PRO A 180 2.13 -7.37 18.26
CA PRO A 180 2.04 -7.13 19.69
C PRO A 180 1.41 -5.77 20.04
N ASP A 181 1.38 -4.84 19.07
CA ASP A 181 0.79 -3.51 19.19
C ASP A 181 -0.20 -3.28 18.02
N PRO A 182 -1.49 -3.66 18.22
CA PRO A 182 -2.52 -3.51 17.19
C PRO A 182 -2.70 -2.03 16.80
N GLY A 183 -2.68 -1.76 15.48
CA GLY A 183 -2.81 -0.40 14.95
C GLY A 183 -1.49 0.35 14.79
N SER A 184 -0.35 -0.29 15.12
CA SER A 184 0.99 0.19 14.81
C SER A 184 1.66 -0.66 13.71
N PRO A 185 2.65 -0.14 12.98
CA PRO A 185 3.45 -0.92 12.04
C PRO A 185 4.10 -2.13 12.72
N ASP A 186 4.05 -3.31 12.07
CA ASP A 186 4.69 -4.54 12.57
C ASP A 186 6.08 -4.69 11.93
N VAL A 187 7.10 -4.22 12.64
CA VAL A 187 8.52 -4.25 12.21
C VAL A 187 9.20 -5.51 12.74
N ARG A 188 9.61 -6.41 11.85
CA ARG A 188 10.26 -7.69 12.15
C ARG A 188 11.70 -7.71 11.64
N GLU A 189 12.42 -8.80 11.89
CA GLU A 189 13.80 -8.98 11.39
C GLU A 189 13.84 -9.10 9.86
N ASN A 190 12.80 -9.62 9.23
CA ASN A 190 12.76 -9.93 7.81
C ASN A 190 11.74 -9.13 7.01
N ARG A 191 10.85 -8.36 7.68
CA ARG A 191 9.78 -7.58 7.03
C ARG A 191 9.22 -6.45 7.88
N CYS A 192 8.49 -5.52 7.22
CA CYS A 192 7.70 -4.47 7.84
C CYS A 192 6.29 -4.46 7.23
N ASN A 193 5.27 -4.60 8.09
CA ASN A 193 3.86 -4.47 7.69
C ASN A 193 3.32 -3.09 8.05
N LEU A 194 2.81 -2.37 7.06
CA LEU A 194 2.27 -1.02 7.20
C LEU A 194 0.73 -0.94 7.09
N ASP A 195 0.04 -2.07 6.90
CA ASP A 195 -1.43 -2.08 6.97
C ASP A 195 -1.88 -2.04 8.43
N THR A 196 -2.07 -0.84 8.94
CA THR A 196 -2.51 -0.58 10.32
C THR A 196 -4.01 -0.36 10.45
N GLY A 197 -4.76 -0.70 9.39
CA GLY A 197 -6.21 -0.79 9.42
C GLY A 197 -6.95 0.53 9.35
N ALA A 198 -6.48 1.48 8.55
CA ALA A 198 -7.09 2.82 8.42
C ALA A 198 -8.61 2.78 8.23
N CYS A 199 -9.12 1.98 7.30
CA CYS A 199 -10.56 1.86 7.02
C CYS A 199 -11.36 1.09 8.08
N TYR A 200 -10.70 0.54 9.09
CA TYR A 200 -11.33 -0.20 10.20
C TYR A 200 -11.27 0.55 11.53
N GLY A 201 -11.00 1.86 11.51
CA GLY A 201 -10.85 2.68 12.69
C GLY A 201 -9.48 2.56 13.36
N GLY A 202 -8.50 1.99 12.66
CA GLY A 202 -7.09 2.01 13.02
C GLY A 202 -6.39 3.28 12.54
N THR A 203 -5.11 3.18 12.24
CA THR A 203 -4.28 4.28 11.74
C THR A 203 -3.90 4.09 10.28
N LEU A 204 -3.49 5.15 9.59
CA LEU A 204 -2.75 5.09 8.34
C LEU A 204 -1.28 5.35 8.65
N SER A 205 -0.39 4.46 8.19
CA SER A 205 1.00 4.46 8.61
C SER A 205 1.98 4.59 7.45
N ALA A 206 3.12 5.22 7.74
CA ALA A 206 4.27 5.29 6.86
C ALA A 206 5.55 4.90 7.61
N ALA A 207 6.54 4.38 6.88
CA ALA A 207 7.86 4.05 7.41
C ALA A 207 8.96 4.68 6.56
N PHE A 208 9.98 5.20 7.21
CA PHE A 208 11.14 5.87 6.62
C PHE A 208 12.34 4.95 6.61
N PHE A 209 13.00 4.86 5.46
CA PHE A 209 14.14 4.00 5.21
C PHE A 209 15.28 4.83 4.62
N ASP A 210 16.50 4.57 5.04
CA ASP A 210 17.73 5.09 4.44
C ASP A 210 18.43 4.03 3.56
N ASP A 211 19.58 4.38 3.00
CA ASP A 211 20.38 3.47 2.17
C ASP A 211 21.38 2.65 3.01
N ALA A 212 21.45 2.86 4.32
CA ALA A 212 22.41 2.18 5.21
C ALA A 212 21.86 0.88 5.78
N GLU A 213 20.56 0.88 6.15
CA GLU A 213 19.91 -0.26 6.77
C GLU A 213 18.60 -0.64 6.08
N ALA A 214 18.31 -1.95 6.07
CA ALA A 214 17.10 -2.47 5.43
C ALA A 214 15.84 -2.14 6.23
N LYS A 215 15.92 -2.06 7.57
CA LYS A 215 14.80 -1.75 8.46
C LYS A 215 14.48 -0.26 8.47
N PRO A 216 13.22 0.12 8.79
CA PRO A 216 12.88 1.52 8.95
C PRO A 216 13.57 2.14 10.16
N PHE A 217 14.09 3.36 9.99
CA PHE A 217 14.64 4.13 11.11
C PHE A 217 13.57 4.99 11.82
N HIS A 218 12.42 5.23 11.18
CA HIS A 218 11.30 5.98 11.76
C HIS A 218 9.95 5.53 11.17
N THR A 219 8.88 5.67 11.95
CA THR A 219 7.49 5.43 11.49
C THR A 219 6.58 6.56 11.95
N ILE A 220 5.58 6.88 11.13
CA ILE A 220 4.52 7.85 11.44
C ILE A 220 3.18 7.14 11.27
N SER A 221 2.24 7.39 12.17
CA SER A 221 0.85 6.92 12.08
C SER A 221 -0.11 8.06 12.40
N VAL A 222 -1.17 8.18 11.62
CA VAL A 222 -2.23 9.19 11.81
C VAL A 222 -3.61 8.52 11.94
N THR A 223 -4.53 9.19 12.65
CA THR A 223 -5.93 8.75 12.85
C THR A 223 -6.91 9.65 12.11
#